data_950b0e3df621201b08b4a44c876d9df4
#
_entry.id   950b0e3df621201b08b4a44c876d9df4
#
_cell.length_a   1.000
_cell.length_b   1.000
_cell.length_c   1.000
_cell.angle_alpha   90.00
_cell.angle_beta   90.00
_cell.angle_gamma   90.00
#
_symmetry.space_group_name_H-M   'P 1'
#
loop_
_entity.id
_entity.type
_entity.pdbx_description
1 polymer ?
#
loop_
_entity_poly.entity_id
_entity_poly.type
_entity_poly.pdbx_seq_one_letter_code
_entity_poly.pdbx_strand_id
1 'polypeptide(L)'
;MSIEFDASGLEAAKSVIEKYPKRAPQAISSAINRALTAGRKTLSVGIRSEYSIAAGTIKAHTKMKKASAGAPDGSMLISGHPIDLMEFSPRISGKGMVSVKVKKARRRLSHSFFVAPSAGLYHRITEKRFPIKREYSLSVPQMAGNVNVASKVEERMRTVFEDRLQHALTYGEGGGYD
;
A
#
# COMPACT_ATOMS: atom_id res chain seq x y z
N MET A 1 9.03 -2.82 -2.37
CA MET A 1 8.10 -3.27 -3.43
C MET A 1 7.64 -2.04 -4.17
N SER A 2 7.77 -2.00 -5.50
CA SER A 2 7.16 -0.98 -6.35
C SER A 2 6.01 -1.65 -7.12
N ILE A 3 4.92 -0.93 -7.26
CA ILE A 3 3.84 -1.27 -8.18
C ILE A 3 3.92 -0.21 -9.27
N GLU A 4 4.38 -0.63 -10.44
CA GLU A 4 4.45 0.21 -11.63
C GLU A 4 3.25 -0.11 -12.51
N PHE A 5 2.64 0.91 -13.05
CA PHE A 5 1.51 0.79 -13.95
C PHE A 5 1.91 1.40 -15.29
N ASP A 6 2.05 0.53 -16.28
CA ASP A 6 2.32 0.91 -17.65
C ASP A 6 1.04 0.72 -18.49
N ALA A 7 0.68 1.78 -19.18
CA ALA A 7 -0.50 1.80 -20.06
C ALA A 7 -0.19 1.35 -21.50
N SER A 8 1.08 1.11 -21.84
CA SER A 8 1.51 0.88 -23.23
C SER A 8 0.91 -0.37 -23.87
N GLY A 9 0.51 -1.36 -23.06
CA GLY A 9 -0.08 -2.60 -23.54
C GLY A 9 -1.61 -2.63 -23.67
N LEU A 10 -2.31 -1.57 -23.27
CA LEU A 10 -3.78 -1.57 -23.22
C LEU A 10 -4.39 -1.02 -24.51
N GLU A 11 -5.28 -1.82 -25.11
CA GLU A 11 -5.98 -1.43 -26.37
C GLU A 11 -6.79 -0.14 -26.21
N ALA A 12 -7.39 0.11 -25.01
CA ALA A 12 -8.07 1.35 -24.73
C ALA A 12 -7.16 2.58 -24.83
N ALA A 13 -5.90 2.47 -24.40
CA ALA A 13 -4.93 3.55 -24.55
C ALA A 13 -4.57 3.80 -26.01
N LYS A 14 -4.42 2.74 -26.81
CA LYS A 14 -4.19 2.85 -28.26
C LYS A 14 -5.33 3.57 -28.96
N SER A 15 -6.57 3.20 -28.66
CA SER A 15 -7.76 3.86 -29.24
C SER A 15 -7.83 5.36 -28.89
N VAL A 16 -7.42 5.75 -27.65
CA VAL A 16 -7.35 7.17 -27.27
C VAL A 16 -6.27 7.91 -28.06
N ILE A 17 -5.10 7.29 -28.27
CA ILE A 17 -3.99 7.87 -29.03
C ILE A 17 -4.40 8.08 -30.51
N GLU A 18 -5.02 7.08 -31.11
CA GLU A 18 -5.45 7.12 -32.51
C GLU A 18 -6.55 8.17 -32.75
N LYS A 19 -7.55 8.22 -31.87
CA LYS A 19 -8.72 9.11 -32.02
C LYS A 19 -8.38 10.56 -31.65
N TYR A 20 -7.54 10.78 -30.63
CA TYR A 20 -7.23 12.11 -30.10
C TYR A 20 -5.73 12.33 -29.83
N PRO A 21 -4.86 12.34 -30.84
CA PRO A 21 -3.40 12.33 -30.66
C PRO A 21 -2.88 13.51 -29.84
N LYS A 22 -3.50 14.70 -29.96
CA LYS A 22 -3.08 15.90 -29.19
C LYS A 22 -3.50 15.87 -27.72
N ARG A 23 -4.63 15.22 -27.39
CA ARG A 23 -5.18 15.14 -26.02
C ARG A 23 -4.83 13.84 -25.30
N ALA A 24 -4.41 12.81 -26.05
CA ALA A 24 -4.11 11.49 -25.52
C ALA A 24 -3.12 11.50 -24.34
N PRO A 25 -1.97 12.20 -24.39
CA PRO A 25 -1.02 12.20 -23.29
C PRO A 25 -1.62 12.71 -21.97
N GLN A 26 -2.48 13.74 -22.06
CA GLN A 26 -3.15 14.30 -20.89
C GLN A 26 -4.25 13.37 -20.35
N ALA A 27 -5.03 12.74 -21.22
CA ALA A 27 -6.06 11.78 -20.85
C ALA A 27 -5.45 10.54 -20.16
N ILE A 28 -4.38 10.00 -20.76
CA ILE A 28 -3.66 8.82 -20.23
C ILE A 28 -3.03 9.16 -18.87
N SER A 29 -2.32 10.26 -18.73
CA SER A 29 -1.72 10.65 -17.45
C SER A 29 -2.75 10.89 -16.36
N SER A 30 -3.91 11.47 -16.72
CA SER A 30 -5.04 11.64 -15.80
C SER A 30 -5.61 10.27 -15.35
N ALA A 31 -5.79 9.34 -16.28
CA ALA A 31 -6.29 7.99 -16.00
C ALA A 31 -5.31 7.22 -15.08
N ILE A 32 -4.01 7.27 -15.35
CA ILE A 32 -2.96 6.70 -14.50
C ILE A 32 -3.04 7.28 -13.09
N ASN A 33 -3.12 8.61 -12.94
CA ASN A 33 -3.17 9.25 -11.65
C ASN A 33 -4.42 8.88 -10.83
N ARG A 34 -5.55 8.67 -11.50
CA ARG A 34 -6.78 8.17 -10.87
C ARG A 34 -6.63 6.71 -10.44
N ALA A 35 -6.05 5.87 -11.30
CA ALA A 35 -5.76 4.47 -10.99
C ALA A 35 -4.82 4.34 -9.78
N LEU A 36 -3.72 5.09 -9.74
CA LEU A 36 -2.79 5.12 -8.61
C LEU A 36 -3.47 5.57 -7.31
N THR A 37 -4.34 6.57 -7.37
CA THR A 37 -5.08 7.05 -6.20
C THR A 37 -6.05 5.99 -5.68
N ALA A 38 -6.75 5.31 -6.57
CA ALA A 38 -7.64 4.20 -6.23
C ALA A 38 -6.84 3.00 -5.67
N GLY A 39 -5.73 2.65 -6.30
CA GLY A 39 -4.81 1.60 -5.86
C GLY A 39 -4.29 1.86 -4.44
N ARG A 40 -3.85 3.08 -4.12
CA ARG A 40 -3.42 3.45 -2.77
C ARG A 40 -4.52 3.30 -1.73
N LYS A 41 -5.75 3.66 -2.07
CA LYS A 41 -6.91 3.46 -1.18
C LYS A 41 -7.16 1.97 -0.95
N THR A 42 -7.19 1.18 -2.02
CA THR A 42 -7.39 -0.28 -1.96
C THR A 42 -6.26 -0.96 -1.19
N LEU A 43 -5.01 -0.55 -1.39
CA LEU A 43 -3.84 -1.03 -0.63
C LEU A 43 -4.05 -0.82 0.88
N SER A 44 -4.42 0.40 1.30
CA SER A 44 -4.64 0.71 2.71
C SER A 44 -5.78 -0.11 3.31
N VAL A 45 -6.88 -0.28 2.58
CA VAL A 45 -8.02 -1.11 3.01
C VAL A 45 -7.61 -2.59 3.05
N GLY A 46 -6.94 -3.09 2.02
CA GLY A 46 -6.51 -4.48 1.92
C GLY A 46 -5.52 -4.86 3.02
N ILE A 47 -4.50 -4.03 3.29
CA ILE A 47 -3.58 -4.28 4.40
C ILE A 47 -4.33 -4.30 5.73
N ARG A 48 -5.23 -3.35 5.99
CA ARG A 48 -5.98 -3.25 7.24
C ARG A 48 -7.03 -4.35 7.41
N SER A 49 -7.48 -4.99 6.34
CA SER A 49 -8.36 -6.17 6.44
C SER A 49 -7.61 -7.40 6.94
N GLU A 50 -6.30 -7.51 6.68
CA GLU A 50 -5.46 -8.64 7.08
C GLU A 50 -4.65 -8.36 8.36
N TYR A 51 -4.20 -7.11 8.56
CA TYR A 51 -3.28 -6.70 9.61
C TYR A 51 -3.85 -5.55 10.44
N SER A 52 -3.58 -5.58 11.74
CA SER A 52 -4.03 -4.55 12.68
C SER A 52 -3.03 -3.38 12.74
N ILE A 53 -2.91 -2.64 11.65
CA ILE A 53 -1.99 -1.50 11.51
C ILE A 53 -2.76 -0.20 11.23
N ALA A 54 -2.23 0.93 11.69
CA ALA A 54 -2.84 2.23 11.45
C ALA A 54 -2.70 2.66 9.98
N ALA A 55 -3.74 3.30 9.43
CA ALA A 55 -3.71 3.83 8.06
C ALA A 55 -2.60 4.88 7.86
N GLY A 56 -2.30 5.64 8.91
CA GLY A 56 -1.21 6.62 8.91
C GLY A 56 0.16 6.00 8.66
N THR A 57 0.44 4.87 9.31
CA THR A 57 1.68 4.12 9.12
C THR A 57 1.80 3.61 7.68
N ILE A 58 0.72 3.06 7.09
CA ILE A 58 0.72 2.64 5.69
C ILE A 58 0.98 3.83 4.75
N LYS A 59 0.32 4.97 5.01
CA LYS A 59 0.49 6.20 4.22
C LYS A 59 1.92 6.74 4.27
N ALA A 60 2.57 6.71 5.42
CA ALA A 60 3.94 7.17 5.61
C ALA A 60 4.95 6.32 4.80
N HIS A 61 4.66 5.04 4.61
CA HIS A 61 5.49 4.09 3.87
C HIS A 61 5.11 3.96 2.39
N THR A 62 4.14 4.75 1.90
CA THR A 62 3.67 4.70 0.51
C THR A 62 3.87 6.05 -0.18
N LYS A 63 4.80 6.11 -1.12
CA LYS A 63 5.07 7.29 -1.95
C LYS A 63 4.49 7.08 -3.35
N MET A 64 3.94 8.13 -3.97
CA MET A 64 3.42 8.10 -5.33
C MET A 64 4.18 9.09 -6.20
N LYS A 65 4.65 8.63 -7.36
CA LYS A 65 5.07 9.46 -8.48
C LYS A 65 3.89 9.57 -9.43
N LYS A 66 3.43 10.79 -9.68
CA LYS A 66 2.30 11.04 -10.58
C LYS A 66 2.80 11.11 -12.02
N ALA A 67 1.99 10.60 -12.94
CA ALA A 67 2.17 10.79 -14.38
C ALA A 67 1.88 12.23 -14.79
N SER A 68 2.54 12.69 -15.85
CA SER A 68 2.29 13.97 -16.51
C SER A 68 2.13 13.78 -18.02
N ALA A 69 1.63 14.78 -18.73
CA ALA A 69 1.47 14.70 -20.20
C ALA A 69 2.80 14.46 -20.94
N GLY A 70 3.91 15.01 -20.42
CA GLY A 70 5.25 14.80 -21.01
C GLY A 70 5.94 13.51 -20.56
N ALA A 71 5.46 12.88 -19.46
CA ALA A 71 5.93 11.60 -18.95
C ALA A 71 4.72 10.82 -18.41
N PRO A 72 4.04 10.04 -19.27
CA PRO A 72 2.82 9.31 -18.90
C PRO A 72 3.13 8.01 -18.12
N ASP A 73 4.15 8.06 -17.28
CA ASP A 73 4.53 7.02 -16.35
C ASP A 73 4.18 7.43 -14.91
N GLY A 74 3.53 6.56 -14.19
CA GLY A 74 3.21 6.78 -12.79
C GLY A 74 3.52 5.55 -11.95
N SER A 75 4.00 5.75 -10.73
CA SER A 75 4.37 4.63 -9.86
C SER A 75 3.94 4.83 -8.42
N MET A 76 3.75 3.73 -7.71
CA MET A 76 3.53 3.69 -6.27
C MET A 76 4.62 2.88 -5.61
N LEU A 77 5.52 3.56 -4.91
CA LEU A 77 6.64 2.94 -4.18
C LEU A 77 6.21 2.68 -2.74
N ILE A 78 6.30 1.43 -2.32
CA ILE A 78 6.06 1.01 -0.95
C ILE A 78 7.41 0.59 -0.35
N SER A 79 7.88 1.35 0.63
CA SER A 79 9.16 1.13 1.28
C SER A 79 9.03 1.21 2.80
N GLY A 80 9.93 0.58 3.53
CA GLY A 80 9.93 0.64 4.99
C GLY A 80 10.65 -0.51 5.64
N HIS A 81 11.00 -0.28 6.90
CA HIS A 81 11.60 -1.28 7.79
C HIS A 81 10.52 -2.14 8.46
N PRO A 82 10.90 -3.25 9.11
CA PRO A 82 10.01 -3.98 9.99
C PRO A 82 9.35 -3.05 11.02
N ILE A 83 8.05 -3.20 11.21
CA ILE A 83 7.25 -2.36 12.11
C ILE A 83 7.42 -2.85 13.54
N ASP A 84 7.62 -1.94 14.48
CA ASP A 84 7.68 -2.25 15.90
C ASP A 84 6.38 -2.90 16.38
N LEU A 85 6.48 -3.93 17.20
CA LEU A 85 5.31 -4.59 17.76
C LEU A 85 4.45 -3.69 18.65
N MET A 86 4.98 -2.55 19.10
CA MET A 86 4.21 -1.53 19.82
C MET A 86 3.06 -0.94 18.99
N GLU A 87 3.20 -0.88 17.66
CA GLU A 87 2.16 -0.42 16.73
C GLU A 87 0.94 -1.38 16.64
N PHE A 88 1.07 -2.61 17.14
CA PHE A 88 0.06 -3.66 17.04
C PHE A 88 -0.71 -3.89 18.35
N SER A 89 -0.96 -2.82 19.10
CA SER A 89 -1.74 -2.84 20.34
C SER A 89 -1.32 -3.96 21.30
N PRO A 90 -0.08 -3.96 21.80
CA PRO A 90 0.39 -4.95 22.75
C PRO A 90 -0.42 -4.88 24.06
N ARG A 91 -0.64 -6.03 24.69
CA ARG A 91 -1.32 -6.14 25.99
C ARG A 91 -0.54 -7.08 26.91
N ILE A 92 -0.48 -6.72 28.18
CA ILE A 92 0.03 -7.59 29.25
C ILE A 92 -1.17 -8.24 29.94
N SER A 93 -1.14 -9.54 30.11
CA SER A 93 -2.09 -10.25 30.98
C SER A 93 -1.66 -10.17 32.45
N GLY A 94 -2.58 -10.43 33.39
CA GLY A 94 -2.28 -10.44 34.82
C GLY A 94 -1.17 -11.43 35.25
N LYS A 95 -0.80 -12.38 34.38
CA LYS A 95 0.32 -13.32 34.56
C LYS A 95 1.62 -12.85 33.89
N GLY A 96 1.73 -11.57 33.51
CA GLY A 96 2.92 -11.00 32.87
C GLY A 96 3.16 -11.40 31.41
N MET A 97 2.26 -12.20 30.82
CA MET A 97 2.39 -12.60 29.42
C MET A 97 2.01 -11.48 28.47
N VAL A 98 2.86 -11.24 27.49
CA VAL A 98 2.62 -10.26 26.42
C VAL A 98 1.84 -10.90 25.28
N SER A 99 0.92 -10.16 24.72
CA SER A 99 0.19 -10.54 23.52
C SER A 99 0.04 -9.35 22.57
N VAL A 100 0.11 -9.61 21.25
CA VAL A 100 -0.01 -8.62 20.17
C VAL A 100 -1.05 -9.04 19.16
N LYS A 101 -1.64 -8.08 18.47
CA LYS A 101 -2.61 -8.30 17.41
C LYS A 101 -2.03 -7.84 16.06
N VAL A 102 -1.13 -8.62 15.48
CA VAL A 102 -0.55 -8.33 14.15
C VAL A 102 -1.56 -8.63 13.04
N LYS A 103 -2.17 -9.82 13.10
CA LYS A 103 -3.28 -10.24 12.21
C LYS A 103 -4.62 -10.16 12.96
N LYS A 104 -5.67 -10.72 12.36
CA LYS A 104 -7.02 -10.77 12.97
C LYS A 104 -7.01 -11.38 14.38
N ALA A 105 -6.25 -12.45 14.57
CA ALA A 105 -6.11 -13.11 15.87
C ALA A 105 -4.96 -12.49 16.69
N ARG A 106 -5.18 -12.43 18.00
CA ARG A 106 -4.15 -12.01 18.96
C ARG A 106 -3.21 -13.18 19.23
N ARG A 107 -1.90 -12.95 19.09
CA ARG A 107 -0.86 -13.94 19.36
C ARG A 107 -0.20 -13.65 20.71
N ARG A 108 0.01 -14.69 21.52
CA ARG A 108 0.83 -14.62 22.73
C ARG A 108 2.31 -14.74 22.34
N LEU A 109 3.14 -13.97 23.04
CA LEU A 109 4.60 -14.00 22.89
C LEU A 109 5.19 -14.57 24.18
N SER A 110 5.76 -15.77 24.11
CA SER A 110 6.20 -16.54 25.30
C SER A 110 7.47 -15.98 25.83
N HIS A 111 8.28 -15.22 25.49
CA HIS A 111 9.55 -14.75 26.06
C HIS A 111 9.76 -13.24 25.93
N SER A 112 8.68 -12.51 25.58
CA SER A 112 8.75 -11.08 25.36
C SER A 112 8.32 -10.32 26.61
N PHE A 113 8.96 -9.19 26.86
CA PHE A 113 8.72 -8.31 28.00
C PHE A 113 8.90 -6.85 27.61
N PHE A 114 8.30 -5.96 28.38
CA PHE A 114 8.55 -4.53 28.25
C PHE A 114 9.72 -4.12 29.14
N VAL A 115 10.65 -3.35 28.58
CA VAL A 115 11.72 -2.73 29.39
C VAL A 115 11.18 -1.57 30.18
N ALA A 116 10.30 -0.77 29.55
CA ALA A 116 9.47 0.26 30.17
C ALA A 116 8.21 0.40 29.33
N PRO A 117 7.10 0.97 29.84
CA PRO A 117 5.84 1.06 29.11
C PRO A 117 5.93 1.72 27.72
N SER A 118 6.88 2.62 27.51
CA SER A 118 7.13 3.34 26.25
C SER A 118 8.38 2.88 25.49
N ALA A 119 9.23 2.04 26.09
CA ALA A 119 10.56 1.72 25.55
C ALA A 119 10.54 0.60 24.49
N GLY A 120 9.41 -0.08 24.30
CA GLY A 120 9.27 -1.14 23.32
C GLY A 120 9.21 -2.55 23.93
N LEU A 121 8.98 -3.51 23.06
CA LEU A 121 8.87 -4.92 23.38
C LEU A 121 10.16 -5.63 23.01
N TYR A 122 10.72 -6.42 23.94
CA TYR A 122 11.99 -7.10 23.80
C TYR A 122 11.85 -8.58 24.16
N HIS A 123 12.75 -9.40 23.62
CA HIS A 123 13.00 -10.77 24.10
C HIS A 123 14.46 -10.99 24.43
N ARG A 124 14.74 -12.00 25.24
CA ARG A 124 16.13 -12.43 25.52
C ARG A 124 16.61 -13.39 24.45
N ILE A 125 17.84 -13.20 23.99
CA ILE A 125 18.46 -14.10 23.01
C ILE A 125 18.97 -15.36 23.69
N THR A 126 19.33 -15.26 24.98
CA THR A 126 19.83 -16.35 25.82
C THR A 126 19.07 -16.37 27.15
N GLU A 127 19.31 -17.36 27.99
CA GLU A 127 18.78 -17.41 29.35
C GLU A 127 19.34 -16.30 30.27
N LYS A 128 20.47 -15.71 29.91
CA LYS A 128 21.08 -14.60 30.64
C LYS A 128 20.26 -13.32 30.52
N ARG A 129 20.45 -12.38 31.47
CA ARG A 129 19.78 -11.08 31.49
C ARG A 129 20.02 -10.29 30.20
N PHE A 130 21.20 -10.37 29.61
CA PHE A 130 21.64 -9.76 28.36
C PHE A 130 22.32 -10.81 27.47
N PRO A 131 22.30 -10.66 26.11
CA PRO A 131 21.70 -9.56 25.34
C PRO A 131 20.19 -9.69 25.17
N ILE A 132 19.52 -8.54 24.99
CA ILE A 132 18.10 -8.45 24.65
C ILE A 132 17.95 -7.90 23.23
N LYS A 133 16.92 -8.31 22.52
CA LYS A 133 16.62 -7.86 21.16
C LYS A 133 15.19 -7.31 21.09
N ARG A 134 15.02 -6.20 20.38
CA ARG A 134 13.71 -5.59 20.16
C ARG A 134 12.89 -6.43 19.19
N GLU A 135 11.60 -6.51 19.47
CA GLU A 135 10.63 -7.30 18.67
C GLU A 135 10.03 -6.45 17.57
N TYR A 136 10.08 -6.97 16.35
CA TYR A 136 9.50 -6.36 15.17
C TYR A 136 8.51 -7.32 14.50
N SER A 137 7.60 -6.74 13.73
CA SER A 137 6.67 -7.46 12.87
C SER A 137 7.07 -7.34 11.41
N LEU A 138 6.16 -7.66 10.52
CA LEU A 138 6.33 -7.47 9.08
C LEU A 138 6.47 -5.99 8.74
N SER A 139 7.20 -5.68 7.68
CA SER A 139 7.23 -4.35 7.07
C SER A 139 5.98 -4.11 6.21
N VAL A 140 5.66 -2.84 5.94
CA VAL A 140 4.54 -2.48 5.03
C VAL A 140 4.72 -3.10 3.64
N PRO A 141 5.92 -3.13 3.01
CA PRO A 141 6.15 -3.85 1.76
C PRO A 141 5.79 -5.34 1.82
N GLN A 142 6.13 -6.03 2.91
CA GLN A 142 5.78 -7.44 3.08
C GLN A 142 4.27 -7.65 3.24
N MET A 143 3.58 -6.74 3.94
CA MET A 143 2.11 -6.78 4.06
C MET A 143 1.43 -6.51 2.72
N ALA A 144 1.97 -5.57 1.93
CA ALA A 144 1.48 -5.25 0.58
C ALA A 144 1.69 -6.40 -0.41
N GLY A 145 2.79 -7.17 -0.26
CA GLY A 145 3.10 -8.35 -1.06
C GLY A 145 2.24 -9.57 -0.76
N ASN A 146 1.31 -9.49 0.20
CA ASN A 146 0.31 -10.54 0.39
C ASN A 146 -0.53 -10.67 -0.89
N VAL A 147 -0.67 -11.89 -1.42
CA VAL A 147 -1.35 -12.18 -2.68
C VAL A 147 -2.77 -11.60 -2.71
N ASN A 148 -3.52 -11.75 -1.61
CA ASN A 148 -4.89 -11.21 -1.49
C ASN A 148 -4.94 -9.68 -1.52
N VAL A 149 -3.87 -9.00 -1.12
CA VAL A 149 -3.79 -7.53 -1.14
C VAL A 149 -3.33 -7.06 -2.50
N ALA A 150 -2.24 -7.64 -3.02
CA ALA A 150 -1.64 -7.25 -4.30
C ALA A 150 -2.63 -7.42 -5.46
N SER A 151 -3.27 -8.60 -5.59
CA SER A 151 -4.23 -8.87 -6.68
C SER A 151 -5.42 -7.89 -6.67
N LYS A 152 -5.97 -7.58 -5.50
CA LYS A 152 -7.06 -6.59 -5.39
C LYS A 152 -6.62 -5.17 -5.77
N VAL A 153 -5.37 -4.80 -5.47
CA VAL A 153 -4.82 -3.49 -5.85
C VAL A 153 -4.65 -3.41 -7.36
N GLU A 154 -4.05 -4.42 -7.97
CA GLU A 154 -3.84 -4.50 -9.42
C GLU A 154 -5.15 -4.50 -10.19
N GLU A 155 -6.11 -5.35 -9.80
CA GLU A 155 -7.44 -5.40 -10.40
C GLU A 155 -8.14 -4.03 -10.31
N ARG A 156 -8.12 -3.40 -9.13
CA ARG A 156 -8.75 -2.10 -8.95
C ARG A 156 -8.09 -1.00 -9.77
N MET A 157 -6.76 -1.02 -9.87
CA MET A 157 -6.02 -0.05 -10.68
C MET A 157 -6.35 -0.22 -12.16
N ARG A 158 -6.40 -1.46 -12.65
CA ARG A 158 -6.77 -1.78 -14.04
C ARG A 158 -8.18 -1.29 -14.36
N THR A 159 -9.17 -1.69 -13.56
CA THR A 159 -10.58 -1.28 -13.75
C THR A 159 -10.72 0.24 -13.80
N VAL A 160 -10.13 0.96 -12.83
CA VAL A 160 -10.24 2.43 -12.81
C VAL A 160 -9.53 3.08 -13.98
N PHE A 161 -8.42 2.51 -14.44
CA PHE A 161 -7.71 3.01 -15.61
C PHE A 161 -8.55 2.86 -16.88
N GLU A 162 -9.09 1.66 -17.13
CA GLU A 162 -9.96 1.35 -18.27
C GLU A 162 -11.22 2.23 -18.28
N ASP A 163 -11.92 2.34 -17.16
CA ASP A 163 -13.10 3.20 -17.01
C ASP A 163 -12.79 4.67 -17.38
N ARG A 164 -11.62 5.18 -16.98
CA ARG A 164 -11.21 6.55 -17.25
C ARG A 164 -10.84 6.80 -18.70
N LEU A 165 -10.22 5.82 -19.35
CA LEU A 165 -9.94 5.89 -20.78
C LEU A 165 -11.22 5.82 -21.60
N GLN A 166 -12.12 4.91 -21.27
CA GLN A 166 -13.45 4.82 -21.90
C GLN A 166 -14.21 6.16 -21.76
N HIS A 167 -14.21 6.73 -20.58
CA HIS A 167 -14.83 8.03 -20.34
C HIS A 167 -14.17 9.13 -21.22
N ALA A 168 -12.86 9.14 -21.36
CA ALA A 168 -12.15 10.12 -22.21
C ALA A 168 -12.50 9.94 -23.69
N LEU A 169 -12.75 8.72 -24.15
CA LEU A 169 -13.22 8.43 -25.52
C LEU A 169 -14.64 8.93 -25.74
N THR A 170 -15.53 8.70 -24.78
CA THR A 170 -16.97 9.04 -24.91
C THR A 170 -17.23 10.54 -24.80
N TYR A 171 -16.59 11.21 -23.85
CA TYR A 171 -16.81 12.64 -23.55
C TYR A 171 -15.81 13.58 -24.23
N GLY A 172 -14.74 13.03 -24.85
CA GLY A 172 -13.84 13.81 -25.70
C GLY A 172 -14.51 14.37 -26.97
N GLU A 173 -15.67 13.83 -27.34
CA GLU A 173 -16.48 14.30 -28.47
C GLU A 173 -17.34 15.54 -28.15
N GLY A 174 -17.67 15.78 -26.85
CA GLY A 174 -18.66 16.80 -26.46
C GLY A 174 -18.14 17.99 -25.65
N GLY A 175 -16.86 18.06 -25.34
CA GLY A 175 -16.28 19.08 -24.47
C GLY A 175 -15.38 20.06 -25.22
N GLY A 176 -15.97 20.96 -25.99
CA GLY A 176 -15.33 22.22 -26.32
C GLY A 176 -15.17 23.04 -25.03
N TYR A 177 -13.96 23.11 -24.52
CA TYR A 177 -13.48 24.24 -23.74
C TYR A 177 -12.52 24.97 -24.65
N ASP A 178 -13.04 26.05 -25.25
CA ASP A 178 -12.26 27.12 -25.87
C ASP A 178 -11.29 27.72 -24.86
#